data_73cbfcbd0f2092318d2d0bc7820e0482
#
_entry.id   73cbfcbd0f2092318d2d0bc7820e0482
#
_cell.length_a   1.000
_cell.length_b   1.000
_cell.length_c   1.000
_cell.angle_alpha   90.00
_cell.angle_beta   90.00
_cell.angle_gamma   90.00
#
_symmetry.space_group_name_H-M   'P 1'
#
loop_
_entity.id
_entity.type
_entity.pdbx_description
1 polymer ?
#
loop_
_entity_poly.entity_id
_entity_poly.type
_entity_poly.pdbx_seq_one_letter_code
_entity_poly.pdbx_strand_id
1 'polypeptide(L)'
;MKKLVLLFLTILFFATYTLQAQKSFSGEIVFQTKIEGTDDLNLLSNFENIFTTVSILGNKSKSVTKFEGINITQVWDGDRGTAFSLIELMGMGKFYKRWDAEQHKERLRFSDFDFSYEDDFKDILGHKCQKVIVTITNLEDDSQVEVILYVTKDIGTAKLNGEQFPGLEGYPLMQIASIEQYCDGCTQVMEAIKITPKKMKDVDFLLPNDARNIDDDPEMKDMLKGIFGE
;
A
#
# COMPACT_ATOMS: atom_id res chain seq x y z
N MET A 1 -55.95 12.13 -1.70
CA MET A 1 -55.25 10.85 -1.89
C MET A 1 -54.34 10.81 -3.13
N LYS A 2 -54.75 11.26 -4.34
CA LYS A 2 -53.89 11.26 -5.55
C LYS A 2 -52.60 12.08 -5.42
N LYS A 3 -52.60 13.23 -4.72
CA LYS A 3 -51.43 14.08 -4.49
C LYS A 3 -50.41 13.45 -3.53
N LEU A 4 -50.86 12.64 -2.56
CA LEU A 4 -49.99 11.96 -1.61
C LEU A 4 -49.24 10.79 -2.26
N VAL A 5 -49.91 10.06 -3.15
CA VAL A 5 -49.31 8.95 -3.91
C VAL A 5 -48.24 9.45 -4.88
N LEU A 6 -48.45 10.63 -5.51
CA LEU A 6 -47.47 11.24 -6.40
C LEU A 6 -46.21 11.67 -5.66
N LEU A 7 -46.36 12.20 -4.41
CA LEU A 7 -45.22 12.59 -3.56
C LEU A 7 -44.39 11.39 -3.12
N PHE A 8 -45.04 10.24 -2.82
CA PHE A 8 -44.33 8.99 -2.46
C PHE A 8 -43.61 8.40 -3.63
N LEU A 9 -44.15 8.47 -4.87
CA LEU A 9 -43.46 7.97 -6.08
C LEU A 9 -42.22 8.81 -6.42
N THR A 10 -42.27 10.14 -6.23
CA THR A 10 -41.09 11.02 -6.45
C THR A 10 -39.97 10.77 -5.45
N ILE A 11 -40.31 10.50 -4.17
CA ILE A 11 -39.29 10.17 -3.14
C ILE A 11 -38.62 8.81 -3.44
N LEU A 12 -39.40 7.82 -3.91
CA LEU A 12 -38.81 6.51 -4.34
C LEU A 12 -37.87 6.63 -5.55
N PHE A 13 -38.15 7.55 -6.47
CA PHE A 13 -37.31 7.76 -7.66
C PHE A 13 -35.97 8.43 -7.32
N PHE A 14 -35.92 9.31 -6.29
CA PHE A 14 -34.67 9.92 -5.83
C PHE A 14 -33.82 8.99 -4.97
N ALA A 15 -34.41 7.99 -4.32
CA ALA A 15 -33.65 7.02 -3.50
C ALA A 15 -32.85 5.99 -4.33
N THR A 16 -33.11 5.87 -5.63
CA THR A 16 -32.41 4.89 -6.49
C THR A 16 -31.07 5.42 -7.07
N TYR A 17 -30.73 6.70 -6.87
CA TYR A 17 -29.51 7.28 -7.44
C TYR A 17 -28.29 7.17 -6.54
N THR A 18 -28.35 6.59 -5.35
CA THR A 18 -27.23 6.60 -4.38
C THR A 18 -26.55 5.26 -4.14
N LEU A 19 -26.94 4.20 -4.86
CA LEU A 19 -26.24 2.93 -4.84
C LEU A 19 -25.42 2.71 -6.15
N GLN A 20 -24.57 3.68 -6.49
CA GLN A 20 -23.40 3.33 -7.28
C GLN A 20 -22.48 2.54 -6.33
N ALA A 21 -22.60 1.22 -6.36
CA ALA A 21 -21.55 0.37 -5.80
C ALA A 21 -20.23 0.86 -6.38
N GLN A 22 -19.36 1.41 -5.52
CA GLN A 22 -18.05 1.89 -5.93
C GLN A 22 -17.40 0.74 -6.68
N LYS A 23 -17.23 0.91 -8.01
CA LYS A 23 -16.71 -0.14 -8.86
C LYS A 23 -15.30 -0.43 -8.38
N SER A 24 -15.08 -1.60 -7.81
CA SER A 24 -13.77 -1.96 -7.27
C SER A 24 -12.72 -1.79 -8.37
N PHE A 25 -11.67 -1.04 -8.07
CA PHE A 25 -10.58 -0.84 -9.02
C PHE A 25 -9.91 -2.18 -9.34
N SER A 26 -9.56 -2.36 -10.60
CA SER A 26 -8.70 -3.45 -11.06
C SER A 26 -7.71 -2.89 -12.07
N GLY A 27 -6.41 -3.04 -11.80
CA GLY A 27 -5.38 -2.45 -12.63
C GLY A 27 -4.00 -2.48 -12.03
N GLU A 28 -3.11 -1.71 -12.63
CA GLU A 28 -1.72 -1.54 -12.21
C GLU A 28 -1.43 -0.05 -11.98
N ILE A 29 -0.68 0.23 -10.90
CA ILE A 29 -0.15 1.55 -10.57
C ILE A 29 1.37 1.41 -10.51
N VAL A 30 2.09 2.27 -11.20
CA VAL A 30 3.54 2.35 -11.12
C VAL A 30 3.91 3.56 -10.28
N PHE A 31 4.67 3.33 -9.23
CA PHE A 31 5.25 4.34 -8.37
C PHE A 31 6.73 4.52 -8.67
N GLN A 32 7.21 5.75 -8.57
CA GLN A 32 8.62 6.08 -8.53
C GLN A 32 8.99 6.57 -7.13
N THR A 33 10.10 6.06 -6.61
CA THR A 33 10.68 6.54 -5.36
C THR A 33 11.79 7.53 -5.66
N LYS A 34 11.84 8.64 -4.91
CA LYS A 34 12.86 9.69 -4.99
C LYS A 34 13.25 10.10 -3.57
N ILE A 35 14.45 10.61 -3.43
CA ILE A 35 14.89 11.31 -2.22
C ILE A 35 14.92 12.82 -2.51
N GLU A 36 14.42 13.59 -1.57
CA GLU A 36 14.42 15.05 -1.59
C GLU A 36 15.11 15.59 -0.33
N GLY A 37 15.62 16.83 -0.38
CA GLY A 37 16.26 17.50 0.76
C GLY A 37 17.76 17.24 0.87
N THR A 38 18.42 16.66 -0.15
CA THR A 38 19.87 16.43 -0.16
C THR A 38 20.48 16.66 -1.54
N ASP A 39 21.75 17.08 -1.54
CA ASP A 39 22.61 17.15 -2.73
C ASP A 39 23.65 16.02 -2.76
N ASP A 40 23.59 15.05 -1.83
CA ASP A 40 24.49 13.88 -1.81
C ASP A 40 24.18 12.95 -2.99
N LEU A 41 25.08 12.99 -3.99
CA LEU A 41 24.96 12.21 -5.22
C LEU A 41 24.98 10.70 -4.96
N ASN A 42 25.67 10.22 -3.92
CA ASN A 42 25.70 8.79 -3.58
C ASN A 42 24.34 8.37 -3.04
N LEU A 43 23.73 9.16 -2.16
CA LEU A 43 22.41 8.89 -1.64
C LEU A 43 21.38 8.93 -2.76
N LEU A 44 21.38 9.98 -3.59
CA LEU A 44 20.47 10.13 -4.72
C LEU A 44 20.58 8.94 -5.70
N SER A 45 21.81 8.50 -6.05
CA SER A 45 22.04 7.40 -6.97
C SER A 45 21.50 6.05 -6.47
N ASN A 46 21.51 5.82 -5.15
CA ASN A 46 20.98 4.60 -4.54
C ASN A 46 19.46 4.47 -4.69
N PHE A 47 18.75 5.60 -4.81
CA PHE A 47 17.30 5.65 -4.98
C PHE A 47 16.86 6.02 -6.39
N GLU A 48 17.81 6.36 -7.26
CA GLU A 48 17.51 6.62 -8.66
C GLU A 48 17.00 5.34 -9.32
N ASN A 49 15.90 5.47 -10.05
CA ASN A 49 15.27 4.35 -10.79
C ASN A 49 14.65 3.22 -9.92
N ILE A 50 14.31 3.50 -8.65
CA ILE A 50 13.47 2.56 -7.89
C ILE A 50 12.02 2.74 -8.31
N PHE A 51 11.49 1.69 -8.95
CA PHE A 51 10.10 1.63 -9.35
C PHE A 51 9.39 0.48 -8.63
N THR A 52 8.21 0.79 -8.10
CA THR A 52 7.31 -0.22 -7.53
C THR A 52 6.07 -0.31 -8.40
N THR A 53 5.75 -1.50 -8.90
CA THR A 53 4.49 -1.77 -9.61
C THR A 53 3.51 -2.42 -8.65
N VAL A 54 2.36 -1.79 -8.46
CA VAL A 54 1.28 -2.34 -7.62
C VAL A 54 0.13 -2.79 -8.52
N SER A 55 -0.17 -4.08 -8.48
CA SER A 55 -1.36 -4.68 -9.10
C SER A 55 -2.48 -4.74 -8.07
N ILE A 56 -3.69 -4.34 -8.45
CA ILE A 56 -4.86 -4.29 -7.55
C ILE A 56 -6.03 -5.07 -8.17
N LEU A 57 -6.71 -5.87 -7.34
CA LEU A 57 -7.97 -6.54 -7.66
C LEU A 57 -8.89 -6.47 -6.45
N GLY A 58 -9.79 -5.49 -6.41
CA GLY A 58 -10.68 -5.27 -5.27
C GLY A 58 -9.88 -4.94 -4.00
N ASN A 59 -9.93 -5.82 -3.00
CA ASN A 59 -9.21 -5.67 -1.74
C ASN A 59 -7.86 -6.43 -1.71
N LYS A 60 -7.39 -6.90 -2.87
CA LYS A 60 -6.08 -7.54 -3.01
C LYS A 60 -5.09 -6.61 -3.66
N SER A 61 -3.88 -6.57 -3.14
CA SER A 61 -2.75 -5.88 -3.75
C SER A 61 -1.54 -6.79 -3.89
N LYS A 62 -0.74 -6.54 -4.92
CA LYS A 62 0.57 -7.13 -5.11
C LYS A 62 1.52 -6.03 -5.54
N SER A 63 2.46 -5.69 -4.70
CA SER A 63 3.56 -4.79 -5.03
C SER A 63 4.79 -5.57 -5.48
N VAL A 64 5.47 -5.07 -6.49
CA VAL A 64 6.75 -5.60 -6.97
C VAL A 64 7.73 -4.46 -7.07
N THR A 65 8.76 -4.48 -6.23
CA THR A 65 9.89 -3.54 -6.27
C THR A 65 11.12 -4.27 -6.77
N LYS A 66 11.81 -3.68 -7.73
CA LYS A 66 13.00 -4.25 -8.33
C LYS A 66 14.23 -3.42 -7.99
N PHE A 67 15.22 -4.10 -7.44
CA PHE A 67 16.56 -3.58 -7.22
C PHE A 67 17.56 -4.38 -8.08
N GLU A 68 18.80 -3.90 -8.15
CA GLU A 68 19.84 -4.67 -8.82
C GLU A 68 20.04 -6.04 -8.17
N GLY A 69 19.70 -7.10 -8.91
CA GLY A 69 19.84 -8.49 -8.45
C GLY A 69 18.78 -8.99 -7.46
N ILE A 70 17.83 -8.14 -7.03
CA ILE A 70 16.82 -8.49 -6.02
C ILE A 70 15.44 -8.02 -6.50
N ASN A 71 14.44 -8.90 -6.46
CA ASN A 71 13.05 -8.54 -6.62
C ASN A 71 12.30 -8.82 -5.30
N ILE A 72 11.60 -7.81 -4.79
CA ILE A 72 10.76 -7.95 -3.61
C ILE A 72 9.31 -7.86 -4.06
N THR A 73 8.53 -8.89 -3.76
CA THR A 73 7.09 -8.95 -4.01
C THR A 73 6.37 -9.07 -2.69
N GLN A 74 5.41 -8.18 -2.44
CA GLN A 74 4.50 -8.27 -1.29
C GLN A 74 3.09 -8.44 -1.82
N VAL A 75 2.32 -9.34 -1.22
CA VAL A 75 0.93 -9.58 -1.56
C VAL A 75 0.09 -9.50 -0.29
N TRP A 76 -0.97 -8.72 -0.39
CA TRP A 76 -1.98 -8.54 0.64
C TRP A 76 -3.35 -8.99 0.14
N ASP A 77 -4.09 -9.76 0.93
CA ASP A 77 -5.51 -10.10 0.72
C ASP A 77 -6.32 -9.50 1.89
N GLY A 78 -6.85 -8.30 1.68
CA GLY A 78 -7.62 -7.56 2.69
C GLY A 78 -8.96 -8.18 3.07
N ASP A 79 -9.50 -9.10 2.26
CA ASP A 79 -10.71 -9.84 2.64
C ASP A 79 -10.41 -10.98 3.61
N ARG A 80 -9.21 -11.54 3.54
CA ARG A 80 -8.72 -12.61 4.42
C ARG A 80 -7.85 -12.11 5.56
N GLY A 81 -7.30 -10.89 5.44
CA GLY A 81 -6.30 -10.36 6.38
C GLY A 81 -4.96 -11.09 6.31
N THR A 82 -4.62 -11.68 5.16
CA THR A 82 -3.41 -12.49 4.99
C THR A 82 -2.42 -11.82 4.06
N ALA A 83 -1.12 -12.01 4.32
CA ALA A 83 -0.04 -11.48 3.51
C ALA A 83 1.03 -12.53 3.20
N PHE A 84 1.82 -12.28 2.17
CA PHE A 84 3.14 -12.88 2.03
C PHE A 84 4.13 -11.91 1.39
N SER A 85 5.39 -12.03 1.78
CA SER A 85 6.52 -11.41 1.09
C SER A 85 7.33 -12.49 0.39
N LEU A 86 7.75 -12.21 -0.84
CA LEU A 86 8.59 -13.07 -1.66
C LEU A 86 9.81 -12.27 -2.08
N ILE A 87 10.99 -12.80 -1.83
CA ILE A 87 12.27 -12.25 -2.26
C ILE A 87 12.86 -13.19 -3.31
N GLU A 88 13.17 -12.64 -4.46
CA GLU A 88 13.88 -13.35 -5.52
C GLU A 88 15.29 -12.79 -5.61
N LEU A 89 16.28 -13.63 -5.33
CA LEU A 89 17.71 -13.33 -5.40
C LEU A 89 18.30 -13.96 -6.65
N MET A 90 18.98 -13.14 -7.46
CA MET A 90 19.62 -13.62 -8.68
C MET A 90 20.64 -14.72 -8.37
N GLY A 91 20.46 -15.91 -8.96
CA GLY A 91 21.35 -17.07 -8.74
C GLY A 91 21.10 -17.87 -7.46
N MET A 92 20.26 -17.41 -6.52
CA MET A 92 19.99 -18.12 -5.24
C MET A 92 18.57 -18.67 -5.15
N GLY A 93 17.62 -18.09 -5.90
CA GLY A 93 16.24 -18.56 -5.96
C GLY A 93 15.23 -17.64 -5.30
N LYS A 94 14.07 -18.20 -4.97
CA LYS A 94 12.92 -17.48 -4.43
C LYS A 94 12.62 -17.95 -3.02
N PHE A 95 12.48 -17.01 -2.10
CA PHE A 95 12.22 -17.27 -0.69
C PHE A 95 11.02 -16.47 -0.26
N TYR A 96 10.09 -17.07 0.49
CA TYR A 96 8.90 -16.37 0.96
C TYR A 96 8.71 -16.54 2.46
N LYS A 97 8.03 -15.55 3.04
CA LYS A 97 7.41 -15.61 4.35
C LYS A 97 5.93 -15.29 4.21
N ARG A 98 5.09 -16.00 4.93
CA ARG A 98 3.63 -15.79 4.92
C ARG A 98 3.16 -15.46 6.33
N TRP A 99 2.16 -14.63 6.40
CA TRP A 99 1.45 -14.29 7.63
C TRP A 99 -0.04 -14.57 7.43
N ASP A 100 -0.62 -15.36 8.34
CA ASP A 100 -2.06 -15.47 8.46
C ASP A 100 -2.65 -14.22 9.15
N ALA A 101 -3.98 -14.18 9.31
CA ALA A 101 -4.66 -13.01 9.86
C ALA A 101 -4.26 -12.72 11.33
N GLU A 102 -4.02 -13.75 12.14
CA GLU A 102 -3.61 -13.59 13.54
C GLU A 102 -2.16 -13.11 13.63
N GLN A 103 -1.27 -13.71 12.86
CA GLN A 103 0.14 -13.30 12.79
C GLN A 103 0.27 -11.86 12.27
N HIS A 104 -0.55 -11.48 11.27
CA HIS A 104 -0.55 -10.11 10.77
C HIS A 104 -1.04 -9.11 11.83
N LYS A 105 -2.13 -9.43 12.52
CA LYS A 105 -2.64 -8.64 13.63
C LYS A 105 -1.62 -8.50 14.77
N GLU A 106 -0.89 -9.57 15.09
CA GLU A 106 0.17 -9.56 16.08
C GLU A 106 1.33 -8.64 15.69
N ARG A 107 1.70 -8.58 14.41
CA ARG A 107 2.72 -7.63 13.90
C ARG A 107 2.33 -6.16 14.11
N LEU A 108 1.04 -5.85 14.01
CA LEU A 108 0.52 -4.49 14.14
C LEU A 108 0.16 -4.12 15.58
N ARG A 109 0.19 -5.06 16.54
CA ARG A 109 -0.28 -4.82 17.92
C ARG A 109 0.48 -3.75 18.67
N PHE A 110 1.72 -3.48 18.27
CA PHE A 110 2.58 -2.47 18.88
C PHE A 110 2.53 -1.12 18.15
N SER A 111 1.66 -0.99 17.17
CA SER A 111 1.52 0.25 16.41
C SER A 111 0.09 0.77 16.52
N ASP A 112 -0.04 2.03 16.86
CA ASP A 112 -1.29 2.78 16.77
C ASP A 112 -1.23 3.77 15.60
N PHE A 113 -2.34 3.94 14.89
CA PHE A 113 -2.42 4.76 13.69
C PHE A 113 -3.48 5.83 13.86
N ASP A 114 -3.07 7.09 13.87
CA ASP A 114 -3.97 8.24 13.83
C ASP A 114 -3.95 8.90 12.45
N PHE A 115 -5.13 9.29 11.95
CA PHE A 115 -5.30 9.85 10.61
C PHE A 115 -5.91 11.25 10.69
N SER A 116 -5.12 12.28 10.40
CA SER A 116 -5.58 13.65 10.25
C SER A 116 -5.83 13.97 8.77
N TYR A 117 -7.10 14.14 8.40
CA TYR A 117 -7.51 14.50 7.04
C TYR A 117 -7.54 16.01 6.89
N GLU A 118 -6.61 16.56 6.09
CA GLU A 118 -6.45 17.99 5.86
C GLU A 118 -7.34 18.48 4.71
N ASP A 119 -7.71 19.77 4.74
CA ASP A 119 -8.40 20.44 3.60
C ASP A 119 -7.37 20.91 2.55
N ASP A 120 -6.48 20.00 2.18
CA ASP A 120 -5.42 20.17 1.18
C ASP A 120 -5.55 19.06 0.14
N PHE A 121 -5.54 19.42 -1.14
CA PHE A 121 -5.79 18.49 -2.23
C PHE A 121 -4.76 18.66 -3.34
N LYS A 122 -4.32 17.53 -3.91
CA LYS A 122 -3.44 17.45 -5.07
C LYS A 122 -4.11 16.61 -6.15
N ASP A 123 -4.03 17.02 -7.42
CA ASP A 123 -4.36 16.15 -8.54
C ASP A 123 -3.16 15.29 -8.89
N ILE A 124 -3.33 13.96 -8.88
CA ILE A 124 -2.31 13.00 -9.27
C ILE A 124 -2.90 12.11 -10.35
N LEU A 125 -2.42 12.24 -11.57
CA LEU A 125 -2.85 11.46 -12.73
C LEU A 125 -4.37 11.53 -12.98
N GLY A 126 -5.00 12.67 -12.71
CA GLY A 126 -6.43 12.90 -12.88
C GLY A 126 -7.29 12.42 -11.70
N HIS A 127 -6.68 12.01 -10.60
CA HIS A 127 -7.36 11.67 -9.35
C HIS A 127 -7.20 12.78 -8.33
N LYS A 128 -8.32 13.27 -7.78
CA LYS A 128 -8.29 14.21 -6.65
C LYS A 128 -7.86 13.46 -5.40
N CYS A 129 -6.68 13.79 -4.87
CA CYS A 129 -6.11 13.18 -3.69
C CYS A 129 -6.14 14.16 -2.52
N GLN A 130 -6.71 13.75 -1.39
CA GLN A 130 -6.72 14.51 -0.14
C GLN A 130 -5.45 14.22 0.64
N LYS A 131 -4.85 15.26 1.22
CA LYS A 131 -3.73 15.11 2.15
C LYS A 131 -4.20 14.48 3.45
N VAL A 132 -3.50 13.44 3.88
CA VAL A 132 -3.70 12.78 5.17
C VAL A 132 -2.35 12.70 5.87
N ILE A 133 -2.28 13.19 7.09
CA ILE A 133 -1.13 12.99 7.97
C ILE A 133 -1.40 11.75 8.79
N VAL A 134 -0.54 10.77 8.70
CA VAL A 134 -0.60 9.54 9.47
C VAL A 134 0.44 9.62 10.56
N THR A 135 0.01 9.64 11.82
CA THR A 135 0.91 9.49 12.97
C THR A 135 0.92 8.01 13.39
N ILE A 136 2.07 7.40 13.31
CA ILE A 136 2.29 6.01 13.73
C ILE A 136 3.00 6.05 15.07
N THR A 137 2.33 5.60 16.13
CA THR A 137 2.90 5.52 17.48
C THR A 137 3.33 4.09 17.77
N ASN A 138 4.59 3.90 18.13
CA ASN A 138 5.07 2.64 18.68
C ASN A 138 4.67 2.56 20.15
N LEU A 139 3.83 1.58 20.51
CA LEU A 139 3.29 1.41 21.85
C LEU A 139 4.30 0.81 22.86
N GLU A 140 5.50 0.43 22.42
CA GLU A 140 6.55 -0.10 23.31
C GLU A 140 7.41 1.01 23.92
N ASP A 141 7.65 2.10 23.16
CA ASP A 141 8.54 3.19 23.56
C ASP A 141 7.94 4.60 23.35
N ASP A 142 6.66 4.67 22.98
CA ASP A 142 5.93 5.91 22.67
C ASP A 142 6.58 6.76 21.55
N SER A 143 7.49 6.21 20.78
CA SER A 143 8.06 6.90 19.63
C SER A 143 7.03 7.10 18.54
N GLN A 144 7.11 8.23 17.85
CA GLN A 144 6.17 8.60 16.79
C GLN A 144 6.89 8.87 15.48
N VAL A 145 6.27 8.42 14.40
CA VAL A 145 6.69 8.71 13.03
C VAL A 145 5.50 9.31 12.28
N GLU A 146 5.71 10.43 11.60
CA GLU A 146 4.71 11.01 10.73
C GLU A 146 4.98 10.66 9.26
N VAL A 147 3.92 10.27 8.56
CA VAL A 147 3.91 10.02 7.13
C VAL A 147 2.82 10.87 6.49
N ILE A 148 3.16 11.62 5.45
CA ILE A 148 2.19 12.40 4.68
C ILE A 148 1.75 11.56 3.48
N LEU A 149 0.45 11.38 3.34
CA LEU A 149 -0.17 10.68 2.21
C LEU A 149 -1.05 11.63 1.41
N TYR A 150 -1.11 11.45 0.09
CA TYR A 150 -2.15 12.00 -0.77
C TYR A 150 -3.03 10.87 -1.27
N VAL A 151 -4.26 10.81 -0.77
CA VAL A 151 -5.17 9.67 -0.83
C VAL A 151 -6.36 9.95 -1.73
N THR A 152 -6.63 9.08 -2.70
CA THR A 152 -7.83 9.13 -3.52
C THR A 152 -8.88 8.13 -3.03
N LYS A 153 -10.16 8.50 -3.14
CA LYS A 153 -11.29 7.60 -2.88
C LYS A 153 -11.74 6.81 -4.12
N ASP A 154 -11.15 7.10 -5.28
CA ASP A 154 -11.48 6.41 -6.54
C ASP A 154 -10.89 4.99 -6.61
N ILE A 155 -9.88 4.71 -5.79
CA ILE A 155 -9.13 3.45 -5.76
C ILE A 155 -9.15 2.89 -4.35
N GLY A 156 -9.53 1.63 -4.22
CA GLY A 156 -9.41 0.87 -2.98
C GLY A 156 -10.38 1.24 -1.87
N THR A 157 -10.27 0.52 -0.79
CA THR A 157 -11.01 0.66 0.47
C THR A 157 -10.02 0.54 1.62
N ALA A 158 -10.46 0.79 2.86
CA ALA A 158 -9.63 0.59 4.05
C ALA A 158 -9.05 -0.83 4.15
N LYS A 159 -9.74 -1.85 3.62
CA LYS A 159 -9.22 -3.22 3.58
C LYS A 159 -7.98 -3.39 2.69
N LEU A 160 -7.86 -2.59 1.62
CA LEU A 160 -6.71 -2.65 0.71
C LEU A 160 -5.44 -2.13 1.39
N ASN A 161 -5.58 -1.20 2.35
CA ASN A 161 -4.45 -0.61 3.07
C ASN A 161 -4.07 -1.36 4.36
N GLY A 162 -4.77 -2.46 4.68
CA GLY A 162 -4.66 -3.15 5.97
C GLY A 162 -3.26 -3.65 6.32
N GLU A 163 -2.36 -3.77 5.33
CA GLU A 163 -0.97 -4.15 5.57
C GLU A 163 -0.11 -3.00 6.10
N GLN A 164 -0.28 -1.79 5.55
CA GLN A 164 0.58 -0.63 5.87
C GLN A 164 -0.11 0.42 6.73
N PHE A 165 -1.37 0.73 6.42
CA PHE A 165 -2.15 1.79 7.07
C PHE A 165 -3.55 1.26 7.39
N PRO A 166 -3.69 0.34 8.36
CA PRO A 166 -4.97 -0.25 8.72
C PRO A 166 -5.96 0.83 9.17
N GLY A 167 -7.10 0.91 8.50
CA GLY A 167 -8.13 1.92 8.76
C GLY A 167 -8.11 3.13 7.81
N LEU A 168 -7.06 3.32 7.00
CA LEU A 168 -7.01 4.41 6.02
C LEU A 168 -8.07 4.22 4.92
N GLU A 169 -8.96 5.20 4.77
CA GLU A 169 -9.98 5.22 3.72
C GLU A 169 -9.44 5.73 2.38
N GLY A 170 -9.65 4.97 1.31
CA GLY A 170 -9.13 5.26 -0.03
C GLY A 170 -7.78 4.59 -0.29
N TYR A 171 -7.00 5.11 -1.26
CA TYR A 171 -5.70 4.55 -1.64
C TYR A 171 -4.67 5.66 -1.83
N PRO A 172 -3.47 5.58 -1.24
CA PRO A 172 -2.44 6.59 -1.39
C PRO A 172 -1.81 6.52 -2.79
N LEU A 173 -1.80 7.65 -3.50
CA LEU A 173 -1.07 7.82 -4.76
C LEU A 173 0.26 8.56 -4.59
N MET A 174 0.50 9.14 -3.41
CA MET A 174 1.77 9.71 -3.02
C MET A 174 1.98 9.51 -1.54
N GLN A 175 3.21 9.18 -1.15
CA GLN A 175 3.65 9.03 0.22
C GLN A 175 4.96 9.81 0.39
N ILE A 176 5.06 10.58 1.50
CA ILE A 176 6.25 11.32 1.90
C ILE A 176 6.58 10.91 3.32
N ALA A 177 7.77 10.38 3.52
CA ALA A 177 8.26 9.96 4.83
C ALA A 177 9.63 10.58 5.12
N SER A 178 9.88 11.01 6.37
CA SER A 178 11.21 11.45 6.80
C SER A 178 12.17 10.27 6.80
N ILE A 179 13.40 10.51 6.36
CA ILE A 179 14.51 9.55 6.39
C ILE A 179 15.73 10.15 7.08
N GLU A 180 15.52 10.83 8.21
CA GLU A 180 16.54 11.54 8.99
C GLU A 180 17.73 10.66 9.37
N GLN A 181 17.56 9.34 9.47
CA GLN A 181 18.65 8.40 9.69
C GLN A 181 19.72 8.41 8.59
N TYR A 182 19.40 8.90 7.39
CA TYR A 182 20.34 9.01 6.26
C TYR A 182 20.88 10.43 6.09
N CYS A 183 20.05 11.44 6.31
CA CYS A 183 20.44 12.85 6.25
C CYS A 183 19.39 13.76 6.91
N ASP A 184 19.85 14.83 7.55
CA ASP A 184 19.01 15.82 8.23
C ASP A 184 18.07 16.52 7.21
N GLY A 185 16.79 16.52 7.49
CA GLY A 185 15.76 17.12 6.64
C GLY A 185 15.45 16.35 5.33
N CYS A 186 16.01 15.17 5.15
CA CYS A 186 15.72 14.36 3.96
C CYS A 186 14.37 13.67 4.05
N THR A 187 13.71 13.58 2.90
CA THR A 187 12.45 12.85 2.74
C THR A 187 12.53 11.86 1.60
N GLN A 188 11.88 10.73 1.79
CA GLN A 188 11.58 9.79 0.73
C GLN A 188 10.19 10.09 0.18
N VAL A 189 10.10 10.32 -1.12
CA VAL A 189 8.84 10.54 -1.83
C VAL A 189 8.58 9.37 -2.76
N MET A 190 7.47 8.67 -2.55
CA MET A 190 6.96 7.64 -3.47
C MET A 190 5.69 8.19 -4.12
N GLU A 191 5.71 8.43 -5.42
CA GLU A 191 4.60 9.03 -6.17
C GLU A 191 4.17 8.14 -7.34
N ALA A 192 2.86 7.99 -7.54
CA ALA A 192 2.30 7.31 -8.70
C ALA A 192 2.61 8.10 -9.97
N ILE A 193 3.28 7.45 -10.93
CA ILE A 193 3.63 8.04 -12.22
C ILE A 193 2.80 7.46 -13.38
N LYS A 194 2.07 6.37 -13.15
CA LYS A 194 1.20 5.74 -14.14
C LYS A 194 0.13 4.92 -13.46
N ILE A 195 -1.12 5.05 -13.95
CA ILE A 195 -2.25 4.20 -13.57
C ILE A 195 -2.81 3.58 -14.85
N THR A 196 -2.95 2.24 -14.85
CA THR A 196 -3.45 1.49 -16.01
C THR A 196 -4.58 0.57 -15.58
N PRO A 197 -5.85 0.90 -15.87
CA PRO A 197 -6.94 -0.04 -15.67
C PRO A 197 -6.69 -1.32 -16.48
N LYS A 198 -6.77 -2.48 -15.81
CA LYS A 198 -6.46 -3.77 -16.40
C LYS A 198 -7.28 -4.85 -15.72
N LYS A 199 -7.76 -5.81 -16.48
CA LYS A 199 -8.45 -6.98 -15.90
C LYS A 199 -7.42 -7.90 -15.24
N MET A 200 -7.42 -7.90 -13.92
CA MET A 200 -6.60 -8.80 -13.09
C MET A 200 -7.39 -10.09 -12.80
N LYS A 201 -6.68 -11.14 -12.40
CA LYS A 201 -7.23 -12.44 -12.00
C LYS A 201 -6.64 -12.85 -10.64
N ASP A 202 -7.37 -13.67 -9.88
CA ASP A 202 -6.88 -14.18 -8.58
C ASP A 202 -5.54 -14.90 -8.69
N VAL A 203 -5.28 -15.59 -9.80
CA VAL A 203 -4.01 -16.29 -10.04
C VAL A 203 -2.79 -15.35 -10.08
N ASP A 204 -2.99 -14.06 -10.40
CA ASP A 204 -1.91 -13.05 -10.45
C ASP A 204 -1.37 -12.71 -9.05
N PHE A 205 -2.11 -13.10 -7.99
CA PHE A 205 -1.80 -12.85 -6.58
C PHE A 205 -1.36 -14.11 -5.82
N LEU A 206 -1.16 -15.22 -6.51
CA LEU A 206 -0.72 -16.46 -5.88
C LEU A 206 0.80 -16.51 -5.72
N LEU A 207 1.23 -17.22 -4.67
CA LEU A 207 2.63 -17.55 -4.47
C LEU A 207 3.12 -18.50 -5.57
N PRO A 208 4.29 -18.25 -6.19
CA PRO A 208 4.90 -19.17 -7.15
C PRO A 208 5.20 -20.53 -6.52
N ASN A 209 4.99 -21.62 -7.28
CA ASN A 209 5.21 -22.99 -6.79
C ASN A 209 6.69 -23.33 -6.56
N ASP A 210 7.61 -22.57 -7.16
CA ASP A 210 9.05 -22.73 -7.05
C ASP A 210 9.68 -21.94 -5.90
N ALA A 211 8.84 -21.22 -5.11
CA ALA A 211 9.31 -20.48 -3.95
C ALA A 211 9.46 -21.40 -2.71
N ARG A 212 10.52 -21.20 -1.93
CA ARG A 212 10.82 -21.91 -0.69
C ARG A 212 10.41 -21.07 0.52
N ASN A 213 9.88 -21.74 1.55
CA ASN A 213 9.59 -21.05 2.81
C ASN A 213 10.91 -20.71 3.50
N ILE A 214 11.09 -19.45 3.91
CA ILE A 214 12.30 -18.99 4.60
C ILE A 214 12.48 -19.67 5.97
N ASP A 215 11.38 -20.04 6.62
CA ASP A 215 11.43 -20.71 7.93
C ASP A 215 12.01 -22.13 7.86
N ASP A 216 12.05 -22.73 6.65
CA ASP A 216 12.65 -24.05 6.40
C ASP A 216 14.15 -23.95 6.06
N ASP A 217 14.74 -22.73 5.96
CA ASP A 217 16.13 -22.47 5.57
C ASP A 217 16.78 -21.48 6.56
N PRO A 218 17.40 -21.98 7.66
CA PRO A 218 17.95 -21.13 8.71
C PRO A 218 19.04 -20.15 8.24
N GLU A 219 19.88 -20.55 7.27
CA GLU A 219 20.94 -19.68 6.74
C GLU A 219 20.35 -18.50 5.97
N MET A 220 19.36 -18.79 5.12
CA MET A 220 18.64 -17.75 4.38
C MET A 220 17.80 -16.87 5.30
N LYS A 221 17.22 -17.45 6.35
CA LYS A 221 16.45 -16.69 7.35
C LYS A 221 17.34 -15.67 8.03
N ASP A 222 18.53 -16.03 8.49
CA ASP A 222 19.47 -15.10 9.12
C ASP A 222 19.93 -14.02 8.14
N MET A 223 20.21 -14.39 6.89
CA MET A 223 20.64 -13.44 5.86
C MET A 223 19.54 -12.42 5.50
N LEU A 224 18.28 -12.83 5.48
CA LEU A 224 17.15 -11.99 5.05
C LEU A 224 16.32 -11.40 6.21
N LYS A 225 16.76 -11.58 7.45
CA LYS A 225 16.07 -11.16 8.66
C LYS A 225 15.62 -9.69 8.61
N GLY A 226 16.54 -8.79 8.21
CA GLY A 226 16.23 -7.36 8.10
C GLY A 226 15.20 -7.00 7.03
N ILE A 227 15.00 -7.87 6.02
CA ILE A 227 14.05 -7.61 4.93
C ILE A 227 12.64 -8.09 5.32
N PHE A 228 12.54 -9.17 6.09
CA PHE A 228 11.25 -9.69 6.55
C PHE A 228 10.74 -9.05 7.86
N GLY A 229 11.51 -8.13 8.47
CA GLY A 229 11.09 -7.38 9.66
C GLY A 229 11.11 -8.23 10.93
N GLU A 230 12.16 -9.04 11.12
CA GLU A 230 12.44 -9.82 12.34
C GLU A 230 13.63 -9.26 13.11
#